data_fb81c70499dc8b14abdb49ccdf36fff4
#
_entry.id   fb81c70499dc8b14abdb49ccdf36fff4
#
_cell.length_a   1.000
_cell.length_b   1.000
_cell.length_c   1.000
_cell.angle_alpha   90.00
_cell.angle_beta   90.00
_cell.angle_gamma   90.00
#
_symmetry.space_group_name_H-M   'P 1'
#
loop_
_entity.id
_entity.type
_entity.pdbx_description
1 polymer ?
#
loop_
_entity_poly.entity_id
_entity_poly.type
_entity_poly.pdbx_seq_one_letter_code
_entity_poly.pdbx_strand_id
1 'polypeptide(L)'
;LKHGGRQYLRYDLTTDHGNQARKVEYTIGGVDEVWHFTVPGQDYAPRMAYVSCNGFSDPSSIRKLIKGENAVWADLLCNHDKQVRPAGYMLDKEQLWHESRTHDKNLQRFHLLLMGGDQIYFDSIWEDVKELKGWIGLPREQQLVFPVGPELEARIEDYYLNLYADRWLSKERGGWDAKTKPLDAAQAMARTPTVMMWDDHDIFDG
;
A
#
# COMPACT_ATOMS: atom_id res chain seq x y z
N LEU A 1 -14.43 -10.35 8.36
CA LEU A 1 -14.40 -9.50 9.55
C LEU A 1 -15.37 -8.34 9.36
N LYS A 2 -16.10 -7.95 10.40
CA LYS A 2 -16.92 -6.73 10.44
C LYS A 2 -16.49 -5.91 11.63
N HIS A 3 -16.24 -4.62 11.42
CA HIS A 3 -15.84 -3.69 12.48
C HIS A 3 -16.25 -2.26 12.11
N GLY A 4 -16.76 -1.47 13.07
CA GLY A 4 -17.10 -0.06 12.89
C GLY A 4 -18.03 0.22 11.69
N GLY A 5 -18.96 -0.69 11.37
CA GLY A 5 -19.84 -0.58 10.20
C GLY A 5 -19.17 -0.93 8.86
N ARG A 6 -17.88 -1.23 8.85
CA ARG A 6 -17.13 -1.70 7.67
C ARG A 6 -17.14 -3.22 7.58
N GLN A 7 -17.05 -3.74 6.38
CA GLN A 7 -16.90 -5.17 6.10
C GLN A 7 -15.58 -5.39 5.39
N TYR A 8 -14.76 -6.28 5.96
CA TYR A 8 -13.48 -6.69 5.39
C TYR A 8 -13.64 -8.08 4.79
N LEU A 9 -13.34 -8.20 3.51
CA LEU A 9 -13.43 -9.45 2.76
C LEU A 9 -12.02 -9.89 2.37
N ARG A 10 -11.78 -11.19 2.49
CA ARG A 10 -10.56 -11.83 2.00
C ARG A 10 -10.94 -12.77 0.87
N TYR A 11 -10.20 -12.66 -0.22
CA TYR A 11 -10.29 -13.56 -1.37
C TYR A 11 -8.94 -14.23 -1.56
N ASP A 12 -8.93 -15.55 -1.59
CA ASP A 12 -7.73 -16.31 -1.88
C ASP A 12 -7.76 -16.69 -3.37
N LEU A 13 -6.82 -16.14 -4.14
CA LEU A 13 -6.71 -16.35 -5.57
C LEU A 13 -5.56 -17.29 -5.86
N THR A 14 -5.80 -18.30 -6.68
CA THR A 14 -4.77 -19.22 -7.15
C THR A 14 -4.60 -19.06 -8.65
N THR A 15 -3.38 -19.03 -9.10
CA THR A 15 -3.05 -18.95 -10.53
C THR A 15 -1.89 -19.87 -10.85
N ASP A 16 -1.92 -20.53 -12.03
CA ASP A 16 -0.84 -21.39 -12.44
C ASP A 16 0.43 -20.61 -12.72
N HIS A 17 1.56 -21.19 -12.43
CA HIS A 17 2.87 -20.65 -12.71
C HIS A 17 3.40 -21.25 -14.03
N GLY A 18 3.34 -20.47 -15.10
CA GLY A 18 3.83 -20.87 -16.43
C GLY A 18 5.28 -20.44 -16.68
N ASN A 19 5.83 -20.89 -17.81
CA ASN A 19 7.21 -20.56 -18.21
C ASN A 19 7.39 -19.08 -18.59
N GLN A 20 6.30 -18.39 -18.92
CA GLN A 20 6.35 -16.96 -19.28
C GLN A 20 5.62 -16.13 -18.25
N ALA A 21 6.08 -14.90 -18.06
CA ALA A 21 5.35 -13.94 -17.26
C ALA A 21 3.98 -13.66 -17.86
N ARG A 22 2.99 -13.46 -16.99
CA ARG A 22 1.64 -13.15 -17.44
C ARG A 22 0.96 -12.10 -16.58
N LYS A 23 0.09 -11.37 -17.23
CA LYS A 23 -0.83 -10.45 -16.58
C LYS A 23 -2.05 -11.24 -16.07
N VAL A 24 -2.41 -11.00 -14.82
CA VAL A 24 -3.65 -11.48 -14.22
C VAL A 24 -4.55 -10.28 -14.01
N GLU A 25 -5.74 -10.31 -14.59
CA GLU A 25 -6.76 -9.28 -14.42
C GLU A 25 -7.78 -9.73 -13.37
N TYR A 26 -8.23 -8.79 -12.55
CA TYR A 26 -9.31 -9.03 -11.60
C TYR A 26 -10.24 -7.82 -11.49
N THR A 27 -11.48 -8.11 -11.12
CA THR A 27 -12.52 -7.13 -10.86
C THR A 27 -13.14 -7.39 -9.49
N ILE A 28 -13.70 -6.35 -8.88
CA ILE A 28 -14.47 -6.46 -7.65
C ILE A 28 -15.92 -6.13 -7.98
N GLY A 29 -16.84 -6.99 -7.57
CA GLY A 29 -18.27 -6.78 -7.85
C GLY A 29 -18.76 -5.44 -7.31
N GLY A 30 -19.46 -4.68 -8.17
CA GLY A 30 -19.96 -3.34 -7.85
C GLY A 30 -18.97 -2.21 -8.08
N VAL A 31 -17.80 -2.49 -8.66
CA VAL A 31 -16.79 -1.49 -9.03
C VAL A 31 -16.46 -1.64 -10.51
N ASP A 32 -16.64 -0.57 -11.28
CA ASP A 32 -16.40 -0.55 -12.74
C ASP A 32 -14.89 -0.36 -13.06
N GLU A 33 -14.03 -1.06 -12.34
CA GLU A 33 -12.59 -0.99 -12.56
C GLU A 33 -12.01 -2.39 -12.74
N VAL A 34 -11.06 -2.51 -13.66
CA VAL A 34 -10.24 -3.72 -13.85
C VAL A 34 -8.84 -3.43 -13.35
N TRP A 35 -8.42 -4.18 -12.34
CA TRP A 35 -7.04 -4.17 -11.87
C TRP A 35 -6.29 -5.35 -12.43
N HIS A 36 -4.98 -5.26 -12.39
CA HIS A 36 -4.13 -6.32 -12.87
C HIS A 36 -2.77 -6.31 -12.16
N PHE A 37 -2.24 -7.49 -11.98
CA PHE A 37 -0.88 -7.70 -11.51
C PHE A 37 -0.13 -8.66 -12.42
N THR A 38 1.18 -8.73 -12.28
CA THR A 38 2.02 -9.57 -13.12
C THR A 38 2.60 -10.72 -12.30
N VAL A 39 2.46 -11.94 -12.82
CA VAL A 39 3.09 -13.15 -12.29
C VAL A 39 4.36 -13.41 -13.10
N PRO A 40 5.53 -13.61 -12.47
CA PRO A 40 6.76 -13.92 -13.22
C PRO A 40 6.68 -15.28 -13.88
N GLY A 41 7.43 -15.49 -14.95
CA GLY A 41 7.66 -16.82 -15.51
C GLY A 41 8.62 -17.62 -14.63
N GLN A 42 8.56 -18.95 -14.72
CA GLN A 42 9.39 -19.85 -13.89
C GLN A 42 10.90 -19.60 -14.04
N ASP A 43 11.32 -19.27 -15.25
CA ASP A 43 12.72 -19.07 -15.58
C ASP A 43 13.22 -17.62 -15.42
N TYR A 44 12.37 -16.73 -14.89
CA TYR A 44 12.71 -15.32 -14.72
C TYR A 44 12.80 -14.95 -13.24
N ALA A 45 13.87 -14.26 -12.89
CA ALA A 45 13.98 -13.67 -11.56
C ALA A 45 12.85 -12.65 -11.35
N PRO A 46 12.09 -12.74 -10.24
CA PRO A 46 11.06 -11.77 -9.94
C PRO A 46 11.67 -10.39 -9.71
N ARG A 47 11.03 -9.36 -10.25
CA ARG A 47 11.37 -7.96 -9.95
C ARG A 47 10.60 -7.54 -8.71
N MET A 48 11.33 -7.06 -7.72
CA MET A 48 10.77 -6.65 -6.44
C MET A 48 11.05 -5.18 -6.17
N ALA A 49 10.08 -4.49 -5.58
CA ALA A 49 10.28 -3.20 -4.98
C ALA A 49 10.30 -3.36 -3.45
N TYR A 50 11.15 -2.60 -2.78
CA TYR A 50 11.19 -2.52 -1.32
C TYR A 50 10.90 -1.08 -0.90
N VAL A 51 10.02 -0.93 0.07
CA VAL A 51 9.71 0.35 0.71
C VAL A 51 9.68 0.15 2.23
N SER A 52 10.09 1.17 2.97
CA SER A 52 10.01 1.23 4.42
C SER A 52 9.74 2.68 4.80
N CYS A 53 9.10 2.91 5.95
CA CYS A 53 8.83 4.25 6.46
C CYS A 53 7.96 5.08 5.51
N ASN A 54 6.66 4.84 5.50
CA ASN A 54 5.68 5.58 4.68
C ASN A 54 5.38 6.99 5.24
N GLY A 55 6.37 7.62 5.81
CA GLY A 55 6.32 8.95 6.39
C GLY A 55 7.49 9.82 5.93
N PHE A 56 7.43 11.08 6.28
CA PHE A 56 8.47 12.06 5.96
C PHE A 56 8.89 12.82 7.21
N SER A 57 10.19 12.83 7.49
CA SER A 57 10.74 13.53 8.66
C SER A 57 10.53 15.04 8.62
N ASP A 58 10.48 15.64 7.43
CA ASP A 58 10.25 17.07 7.23
C ASP A 58 9.22 17.32 6.11
N PRO A 59 7.93 17.39 6.46
CA PRO A 59 6.88 17.69 5.49
C PRO A 59 7.03 19.05 4.80
N SER A 60 7.74 20.01 5.40
CA SER A 60 7.93 21.34 4.83
C SER A 60 8.91 21.31 3.66
N SER A 61 9.96 20.53 3.76
CA SER A 61 10.92 20.31 2.68
C SER A 61 10.28 19.56 1.51
N ILE A 62 9.39 18.62 1.78
CA ILE A 62 8.71 17.85 0.74
C ILE A 62 7.79 18.71 -0.11
N ARG A 63 7.04 19.61 0.50
CA ARG A 63 6.20 20.55 -0.26
C ARG A 63 7.00 21.42 -1.23
N LYS A 64 8.28 21.66 -0.94
CA LYS A 64 9.17 22.44 -1.80
C LYS A 64 9.88 21.60 -2.86
N LEU A 65 10.29 20.41 -2.51
CA LEU A 65 11.14 19.54 -3.35
C LEU A 65 10.36 18.53 -4.17
N ILE A 66 9.25 18.01 -3.63
CA ILE A 66 8.47 16.92 -4.18
C ILE A 66 7.02 17.40 -4.32
N LYS A 67 6.46 17.25 -5.49
CA LYS A 67 5.15 17.81 -5.84
C LYS A 67 3.94 17.05 -5.26
N GLY A 68 3.98 16.61 -4.01
CA GLY A 68 2.83 16.01 -3.34
C GLY A 68 3.17 14.87 -2.37
N GLU A 69 2.23 14.56 -1.51
CA GLU A 69 2.34 13.51 -0.47
C GLU A 69 2.62 12.12 -1.06
N ASN A 70 2.08 11.84 -2.23
CA ASN A 70 2.19 10.55 -2.91
C ASN A 70 3.35 10.47 -3.92
N ALA A 71 4.30 11.39 -3.90
CA ALA A 71 5.34 11.46 -4.93
C ALA A 71 6.17 10.17 -5.06
N VAL A 72 6.47 9.51 -3.94
CA VAL A 72 7.22 8.25 -3.94
C VAL A 72 6.38 7.11 -4.52
N TRP A 73 5.09 7.05 -4.15
CA TRP A 73 4.15 6.07 -4.72
C TRP A 73 3.92 6.30 -6.21
N ALA A 74 3.82 7.57 -6.61
CA ALA A 74 3.71 7.93 -8.03
C ALA A 74 4.96 7.51 -8.81
N ASP A 75 6.16 7.70 -8.26
CA ASP A 75 7.39 7.26 -8.89
C ASP A 75 7.47 5.73 -9.01
N LEU A 76 7.10 5.00 -7.94
CA LEU A 76 7.01 3.55 -7.96
C LEU A 76 6.05 3.07 -9.06
N LEU A 77 4.86 3.65 -9.16
CA LEU A 77 3.87 3.29 -10.16
C LEU A 77 4.33 3.66 -11.59
N CYS A 78 4.97 4.81 -11.75
CA CYS A 78 5.56 5.19 -13.04
C CYS A 78 6.67 4.23 -13.47
N ASN A 79 7.48 3.76 -12.54
CA ASN A 79 8.50 2.74 -12.82
C ASN A 79 7.87 1.36 -13.09
N HIS A 80 6.82 1.00 -12.36
CA HIS A 80 6.06 -0.23 -12.59
C HIS A 80 5.48 -0.29 -14.00
N ASP A 81 4.96 0.84 -14.50
CA ASP A 81 4.38 0.94 -15.85
C ASP A 81 5.41 1.23 -16.94
N LYS A 82 6.66 1.47 -16.54
CA LYS A 82 7.70 1.83 -17.50
C LYS A 82 8.10 0.63 -18.35
N GLN A 83 8.09 0.86 -19.64
CA GLN A 83 8.65 -0.08 -20.61
C GLN A 83 10.10 0.28 -20.91
N VAL A 84 10.97 -0.72 -20.97
CA VAL A 84 12.29 -0.55 -21.58
C VAL A 84 12.11 -0.52 -23.09
N ARG A 85 12.14 0.67 -23.68
CA ARG A 85 11.90 0.87 -25.11
C ARG A 85 13.20 1.00 -25.88
N PRO A 86 13.26 0.42 -27.09
CA PRO A 86 14.16 0.93 -28.12
C PRO A 86 13.78 2.39 -28.42
N ALA A 87 14.78 3.24 -28.61
CA ALA A 87 14.54 4.64 -28.96
C ALA A 87 13.62 4.74 -30.20
N GLY A 88 12.54 5.52 -30.07
CA GLY A 88 11.58 5.77 -31.15
C GLY A 88 10.27 4.96 -31.11
N TYR A 89 10.10 4.09 -30.13
CA TYR A 89 8.85 3.29 -30.02
C TYR A 89 7.83 4.01 -29.13
N MET A 90 6.63 4.27 -29.62
CA MET A 90 5.56 4.94 -28.89
C MET A 90 4.32 4.04 -28.84
N LEU A 91 4.11 3.38 -27.71
CA LEU A 91 2.86 2.67 -27.41
C LEU A 91 2.11 3.38 -26.28
N ASP A 92 0.79 3.36 -26.34
CA ASP A 92 -0.03 3.76 -25.19
C ASP A 92 -0.04 2.69 -24.08
N LYS A 93 -0.65 3.01 -22.94
CA LYS A 93 -0.68 2.10 -21.77
C LYS A 93 -1.38 0.77 -22.07
N GLU A 94 -2.43 0.77 -22.89
CA GLU A 94 -3.16 -0.46 -23.20
C GLU A 94 -2.38 -1.34 -24.19
N GLN A 95 -1.75 -0.73 -25.17
CA GLN A 95 -0.86 -1.44 -26.08
C GLN A 95 0.32 -2.06 -25.33
N LEU A 96 0.88 -1.33 -24.35
CA LEU A 96 1.90 -1.84 -23.44
C LEU A 96 1.44 -3.10 -22.68
N TRP A 97 0.20 -3.11 -22.22
CA TRP A 97 -0.37 -4.26 -21.55
C TRP A 97 -0.64 -5.42 -22.49
N HIS A 98 -1.11 -5.18 -23.69
CA HIS A 98 -1.29 -6.21 -24.71
C HIS A 98 0.02 -6.85 -25.13
N GLU A 99 1.05 -6.06 -25.36
CA GLU A 99 2.37 -6.56 -25.73
C GLU A 99 3.07 -7.31 -24.59
N SER A 100 2.71 -7.07 -23.34
CA SER A 100 3.27 -7.81 -22.20
C SER A 100 3.01 -9.32 -22.23
N ARG A 101 2.02 -9.76 -22.99
CA ARG A 101 1.78 -11.19 -23.22
C ARG A 101 2.81 -11.83 -24.14
N THR A 102 3.43 -11.05 -25.01
CA THR A 102 4.33 -11.55 -26.05
C THR A 102 5.79 -11.18 -25.84
N HIS A 103 6.08 -10.10 -25.13
CA HIS A 103 7.42 -9.53 -25.01
C HIS A 103 7.75 -9.06 -23.59
N ASP A 104 7.62 -9.93 -22.60
CA ASP A 104 7.87 -9.60 -21.18
C ASP A 104 9.25 -8.99 -20.90
N LYS A 105 10.23 -9.27 -21.75
CA LYS A 105 11.61 -8.75 -21.63
C LYS A 105 11.69 -7.21 -21.58
N ASN A 106 10.68 -6.52 -22.09
CA ASN A 106 10.66 -5.07 -22.20
C ASN A 106 9.85 -4.37 -21.11
N LEU A 107 9.26 -5.12 -20.18
CA LEU A 107 8.47 -4.56 -19.09
C LEU A 107 9.23 -4.57 -17.78
N GLN A 108 9.19 -3.46 -17.06
CA GLN A 108 9.80 -3.32 -15.74
C GLN A 108 8.77 -3.47 -14.60
N ARG A 109 7.67 -4.20 -14.82
CA ARG A 109 6.67 -4.40 -13.78
C ARG A 109 7.22 -5.15 -12.60
N PHE A 110 6.91 -4.65 -11.43
CA PHE A 110 7.20 -5.34 -10.18
C PHE A 110 6.23 -6.52 -10.01
N HIS A 111 6.77 -7.63 -9.57
CA HIS A 111 6.01 -8.84 -9.25
C HIS A 111 5.67 -8.90 -7.76
N LEU A 112 6.44 -8.20 -6.94
CA LEU A 112 6.29 -8.17 -5.49
C LEU A 112 6.72 -6.82 -4.93
N LEU A 113 5.91 -6.30 -4.03
CA LEU A 113 6.23 -5.16 -3.17
C LEU A 113 6.48 -5.67 -1.76
N LEU A 114 7.67 -5.44 -1.26
CA LEU A 114 8.04 -5.72 0.13
C LEU A 114 7.94 -4.42 0.92
N MET A 115 7.16 -4.42 2.00
CA MET A 115 6.99 -3.28 2.90
C MET A 115 7.61 -3.62 4.24
N GLY A 116 8.70 -2.93 4.56
CA GLY A 116 9.60 -3.24 5.68
C GLY A 116 9.27 -2.53 6.99
N GLY A 117 8.03 -2.11 7.18
CA GLY A 117 7.58 -1.47 8.41
C GLY A 117 7.33 0.03 8.28
N ASP A 118 6.78 0.63 9.32
CA ASP A 118 6.37 2.04 9.41
C ASP A 118 5.40 2.45 8.30
N GLN A 119 4.44 1.58 8.02
CA GLN A 119 3.50 1.86 6.95
C GLN A 119 2.44 2.88 7.34
N ILE A 120 1.99 2.89 8.60
CA ILE A 120 0.85 3.70 9.01
C ILE A 120 1.16 4.78 10.04
N TYR A 121 2.25 4.71 10.77
CA TYR A 121 2.60 5.64 11.86
C TYR A 121 1.47 5.79 12.87
N PHE A 122 1.44 4.88 13.81
CA PHE A 122 0.38 4.75 14.79
C PHE A 122 0.49 5.74 15.96
N ASP A 123 1.57 6.46 16.02
CA ASP A 123 1.97 7.40 17.09
C ASP A 123 0.86 8.36 17.52
N SER A 124 0.00 8.76 16.61
CA SER A 124 -1.13 9.64 16.94
C SER A 124 -2.11 9.05 17.96
N ILE A 125 -2.04 7.75 18.27
CA ILE A 125 -2.86 7.14 19.31
C ILE A 125 -2.62 7.77 20.70
N TRP A 126 -1.38 8.22 20.95
CA TRP A 126 -1.01 8.87 22.21
C TRP A 126 -1.74 10.21 22.44
N GLU A 127 -2.13 10.86 21.35
CA GLU A 127 -2.88 12.10 21.38
C GLU A 127 -4.40 11.88 21.38
N ASP A 128 -4.84 10.90 20.58
CA ASP A 128 -6.25 10.70 20.25
C ASP A 128 -6.98 9.83 21.27
N VAL A 129 -6.30 8.89 21.93
CA VAL A 129 -6.87 8.04 22.97
C VAL A 129 -6.49 8.60 24.35
N LYS A 130 -7.47 9.23 25.00
CA LYS A 130 -7.27 10.00 26.25
C LYS A 130 -6.53 9.24 27.35
N GLU A 131 -6.83 7.97 27.54
CA GLU A 131 -6.21 7.12 28.55
C GLU A 131 -4.74 6.86 28.26
N LEU A 132 -4.40 6.68 26.99
CA LEU A 132 -3.02 6.46 26.57
C LEU A 132 -2.19 7.74 26.66
N LYS A 133 -2.79 8.90 26.44
CA LYS A 133 -2.13 10.19 26.67
C LYS A 133 -1.70 10.34 28.14
N GLY A 134 -2.52 9.86 29.08
CA GLY A 134 -2.14 9.80 30.49
C GLY A 134 -1.03 8.77 30.78
N TRP A 135 -1.09 7.63 30.11
CA TRP A 135 -0.16 6.52 30.29
C TRP A 135 1.27 6.87 29.86
N ILE A 136 1.47 7.57 28.75
CA ILE A 136 2.81 7.92 28.25
C ILE A 136 3.60 8.82 29.22
N GLY A 137 2.90 9.60 30.04
CA GLY A 137 3.49 10.44 31.06
C GLY A 137 3.84 9.72 32.38
N LEU A 138 3.49 8.45 32.52
CA LEU A 138 3.75 7.68 33.74
C LEU A 138 5.21 7.18 33.80
N PRO A 139 5.77 7.00 35.01
CA PRO A 139 7.02 6.25 35.19
C PRO A 139 6.90 4.83 34.64
N ARG A 140 7.99 4.29 34.08
CA ARG A 140 8.03 2.97 33.44
C ARG A 140 7.39 1.86 34.26
N GLU A 141 7.66 1.82 35.54
CA GLU A 141 7.09 0.82 36.48
C GLU A 141 5.55 0.87 36.51
N GLN A 142 4.98 2.07 36.44
CA GLN A 142 3.54 2.25 36.39
C GLN A 142 2.95 1.97 35.01
N GLN A 143 3.69 2.25 33.94
CA GLN A 143 3.29 1.89 32.59
C GLN A 143 3.13 0.38 32.44
N LEU A 144 4.05 -0.41 32.97
CA LEU A 144 4.06 -1.88 32.87
C LEU A 144 2.87 -2.55 33.57
N VAL A 145 2.29 -1.92 34.56
CA VAL A 145 1.16 -2.45 35.34
C VAL A 145 -0.14 -1.68 35.08
N PHE A 146 -0.14 -0.82 34.11
CA PHE A 146 -1.32 -0.01 33.77
C PHE A 146 -2.49 -0.92 33.38
N PRO A 147 -3.66 -0.76 33.98
CA PRO A 147 -4.80 -1.62 33.71
C PRO A 147 -5.39 -1.32 32.33
N VAL A 148 -5.34 -2.29 31.45
CA VAL A 148 -6.06 -2.25 30.16
C VAL A 148 -7.37 -3.01 30.35
N GLY A 149 -8.46 -2.26 30.58
CA GLY A 149 -9.80 -2.84 30.66
C GLY A 149 -10.42 -3.02 29.28
N PRO A 150 -11.52 -3.81 29.19
CA PRO A 150 -12.17 -4.13 27.90
C PRO A 150 -12.59 -2.90 27.08
N GLU A 151 -12.94 -1.80 27.75
CA GLU A 151 -13.34 -0.56 27.06
C GLU A 151 -12.15 0.15 26.39
N LEU A 152 -10.97 0.14 27.04
CA LEU A 152 -9.76 0.72 26.47
C LEU A 152 -9.24 -0.16 25.34
N GLU A 153 -9.25 -1.49 25.52
CA GLU A 153 -8.90 -2.45 24.49
C GLU A 153 -9.75 -2.26 23.23
N ALA A 154 -11.05 -2.19 23.38
CA ALA A 154 -11.97 -1.96 22.25
C ALA A 154 -11.70 -0.62 21.54
N ARG A 155 -11.33 0.43 22.26
CA ARG A 155 -10.97 1.73 21.65
C ARG A 155 -9.64 1.68 20.91
N ILE A 156 -8.66 0.99 21.45
CA ILE A 156 -7.38 0.76 20.78
C ILE A 156 -7.61 -0.02 19.48
N GLU A 157 -8.37 -1.11 19.54
CA GLU A 157 -8.72 -1.91 18.36
C GLU A 157 -9.48 -1.10 17.31
N ASP A 158 -10.49 -0.33 17.73
CA ASP A 158 -11.24 0.55 16.82
C ASP A 158 -10.35 1.60 16.17
N TYR A 159 -9.46 2.20 16.94
CA TYR A 159 -8.50 3.17 16.44
C TYR A 159 -7.57 2.55 15.39
N TYR A 160 -6.99 1.36 15.67
CA TYR A 160 -6.15 0.62 14.75
C TYR A 160 -6.83 0.37 13.40
N LEU A 161 -8.01 -0.25 13.44
CA LEU A 161 -8.72 -0.63 12.23
C LEU A 161 -9.16 0.57 11.40
N ASN A 162 -9.58 1.66 12.06
CA ASN A 162 -9.94 2.89 11.35
C ASN A 162 -8.72 3.58 10.75
N LEU A 163 -7.61 3.69 11.50
CA LEU A 163 -6.39 4.31 10.99
C LEU A 163 -5.81 3.53 9.81
N TYR A 164 -5.75 2.20 9.89
CA TYR A 164 -5.33 1.34 8.77
C TYR A 164 -6.19 1.59 7.52
N ALA A 165 -7.50 1.55 7.68
CA ALA A 165 -8.40 1.80 6.56
C ALA A 165 -8.22 3.19 5.97
N ASP A 166 -8.07 4.22 6.82
CA ASP A 166 -7.97 5.60 6.37
C ASP A 166 -6.61 5.92 5.72
N ARG A 167 -5.53 5.25 6.15
CA ARG A 167 -4.21 5.40 5.53
C ARG A 167 -4.11 4.76 4.15
N TRP A 168 -4.77 3.62 3.96
CA TRP A 168 -4.72 2.89 2.70
C TRP A 168 -5.86 3.25 1.73
N LEU A 169 -6.90 3.93 2.18
CA LEU A 169 -7.92 4.46 1.28
C LEU A 169 -7.41 5.76 0.63
N SER A 170 -7.59 5.87 -0.66
CA SER A 170 -7.28 7.11 -1.36
C SER A 170 -8.09 8.28 -0.78
N LYS A 171 -7.41 9.32 -0.33
CA LYS A 171 -8.05 10.55 0.17
C LYS A 171 -8.58 11.43 -0.95
N GLU A 172 -8.08 11.28 -2.14
CA GLU A 172 -8.61 11.94 -3.33
C GLU A 172 -9.93 11.28 -3.73
N ARG A 173 -10.96 11.51 -2.92
CA ARG A 173 -12.32 11.04 -3.15
C ARG A 173 -13.00 11.73 -4.35
N GLY A 174 -12.27 12.27 -5.27
CA GLY A 174 -12.76 12.75 -6.56
C GLY A 174 -13.33 11.66 -7.45
N GLY A 175 -13.62 10.53 -6.82
CA GLY A 175 -14.14 9.35 -7.48
C GLY A 175 -13.02 8.58 -8.18
N TRP A 176 -13.22 7.32 -8.25
CA TRP A 176 -12.51 6.40 -9.13
C TRP A 176 -12.82 6.75 -10.60
N ASP A 177 -12.78 8.04 -10.93
CA ASP A 177 -12.90 8.46 -12.32
C ASP A 177 -11.66 7.98 -13.05
N ALA A 178 -11.90 7.16 -14.07
CA ALA A 178 -10.88 6.55 -14.91
C ALA A 178 -9.87 7.54 -15.52
N LYS A 179 -10.20 8.84 -15.51
CA LYS A 179 -9.33 9.89 -16.06
C LYS A 179 -8.30 10.46 -15.07
N THR A 180 -8.52 10.30 -13.76
CA THR A 180 -7.67 10.90 -12.71
C THR A 180 -7.41 9.95 -11.56
N LYS A 181 -6.97 8.72 -11.86
CA LYS A 181 -6.60 7.76 -10.81
C LYS A 181 -5.44 8.31 -9.98
N PRO A 182 -5.59 8.40 -8.65
CA PRO A 182 -4.49 8.81 -7.80
C PRO A 182 -3.33 7.81 -7.93
N LEU A 183 -2.12 8.33 -8.00
CA LEU A 183 -0.90 7.50 -8.00
C LEU A 183 -0.43 7.36 -6.54
N ASP A 184 -1.16 6.60 -5.76
CA ASP A 184 -0.97 6.44 -4.31
C ASP A 184 -0.67 4.98 -3.90
N ALA A 185 -0.50 4.77 -2.60
CA ALA A 185 -0.25 3.45 -2.02
C ALA A 185 -1.36 2.44 -2.34
N ALA A 186 -2.63 2.86 -2.33
CA ALA A 186 -3.75 1.98 -2.64
C ALA A 186 -3.66 1.43 -4.07
N GLN A 187 -3.31 2.28 -5.03
CA GLN A 187 -3.08 1.86 -6.41
C GLN A 187 -1.85 0.96 -6.57
N ALA A 188 -0.78 1.23 -5.83
CA ALA A 188 0.40 0.38 -5.84
C ALA A 188 0.09 -1.03 -5.34
N MET A 189 -0.62 -1.14 -4.21
CA MET A 189 -1.03 -2.43 -3.63
C MET A 189 -2.08 -3.15 -4.47
N ALA A 190 -2.99 -2.44 -5.11
CA ALA A 190 -3.97 -3.05 -6.02
C ALA A 190 -3.30 -3.67 -7.27
N ARG A 191 -2.10 -3.21 -7.64
CA ARG A 191 -1.41 -3.60 -8.88
C ARG A 191 -0.16 -4.43 -8.67
N THR A 192 0.32 -4.52 -7.44
CA THR A 192 1.52 -5.28 -7.10
C THR A 192 1.24 -6.15 -5.89
N PRO A 193 1.35 -7.48 -5.99
CA PRO A 193 1.28 -8.36 -4.82
C PRO A 193 2.22 -7.85 -3.72
N THR A 194 1.71 -7.75 -2.50
CA THR A 194 2.41 -7.07 -1.42
C THR A 194 2.56 -7.98 -0.21
N VAL A 195 3.75 -7.99 0.38
CA VAL A 195 4.03 -8.59 1.69
C VAL A 195 4.50 -7.47 2.61
N MET A 196 3.88 -7.39 3.78
CA MET A 196 4.15 -6.37 4.79
C MET A 196 4.67 -7.01 6.06
N MET A 197 5.54 -6.30 6.76
CA MET A 197 5.86 -6.56 8.16
C MET A 197 5.60 -5.29 8.97
N TRP A 198 5.41 -5.45 10.27
CA TRP A 198 5.30 -4.33 11.18
C TRP A 198 6.69 -3.92 11.68
N ASP A 199 6.84 -2.62 11.96
CA ASP A 199 7.93 -2.09 12.76
C ASP A 199 7.33 -1.28 13.91
N ASP A 200 8.15 -0.60 14.70
CA ASP A 200 7.78 0.05 15.95
C ASP A 200 6.62 1.04 15.79
N HIS A 201 6.69 1.95 14.83
CA HIS A 201 5.61 2.93 14.55
C HIS A 201 4.29 2.33 14.06
N ASP A 202 4.28 1.08 13.61
CA ASP A 202 3.03 0.38 13.25
C ASP A 202 2.34 -0.25 14.46
N ILE A 203 3.02 -0.32 15.60
CA ILE A 203 2.50 -0.89 16.86
C ILE A 203 2.34 0.21 17.90
N PHE A 204 3.43 0.82 18.29
CA PHE A 204 3.55 1.97 19.16
C PHE A 204 4.87 2.67 18.82
N ASP A 205 4.98 3.95 19.15
CA ASP A 205 6.22 4.70 19.05
C ASP A 205 7.38 3.94 19.76
N GLY A 206 8.48 3.76 19.07
CA GLY A 206 9.65 3.01 19.50
C GLY A 206 10.54 3.72 20.53
#